data_d222c921d23165c3500e84b0c0ed58c5
#
_entry.id   d222c921d23165c3500e84b0c0ed58c5
#
_cell.length_a   1.000
_cell.length_b   1.000
_cell.length_c   1.000
_cell.angle_alpha   90.00
_cell.angle_beta   90.00
_cell.angle_gamma   90.00
#
_symmetry.space_group_name_H-M   'P 1'
#
loop_
_entity.id
_entity.type
_entity.pdbx_description
1 polymer ?
#
loop_
_entity_poly.entity_id
_entity_poly.type
_entity_poly.pdbx_seq_one_letter_code
_entity_poly.pdbx_strand_id
1 'polypeptide(L)'
;MTKRNILNSYLPDEKPTTGKLLLYALQQVIVMFPATVIVALITGFQVSTTVFASGLATVCFTFITGGKIPMYYGSSFAYLTAIGSLKAGELTFNEVMRTTGGILPPELISIAQFGIIFSGLVSIAAGLLVRWGGKNMVEKILPAQVTGPVAMIIGLTLAGNAISDAAPAAVAVNNLKSAGDALISQLSAIADPATVSATVNSALTSLGDTVTSAMAAVPEATVFNSNWVWVVSLSTLFATLIFSRYLKGFLGQLPLLLGAAVGCGVAGLIYAFGGPEMNLFRSIPEAALSASAWKLGDGSIFALPAFTLPTVSWAAVAAVMPIAIATIPESTAHIYQLDIYVNNEAKKRGKHYDIASLLDRNLIGDGICDMISGAVGGPAGTNYGENISTMAITKVFSVPVMFAAGILAMVISCFTPFIKVIFGIPQAVIGGLEIYLFGAIAAQGIAILIEKGVSMFDSKNVAVIAVIMTFGLGVNYFFGGNINFFGINVPAIAGAAILGIVVNFLLSIGDKKTEAAHN
;
A
#
# COMPACT_ATOMS: atom_id res chain seq x y z
N MET A 1 11.60 39.01 2.51
CA MET A 1 11.98 37.70 3.13
C MET A 1 13.29 37.88 3.87
N THR A 2 13.26 37.77 5.19
CA THR A 2 14.39 38.07 6.06
C THR A 2 15.51 37.02 5.90
N LYS A 3 16.77 37.45 5.91
CA LYS A 3 18.00 36.59 5.89
C LYS A 3 17.94 35.38 6.85
N ARG A 4 17.10 35.44 7.89
CA ARG A 4 16.90 34.38 8.89
C ARG A 4 16.21 33.12 8.33
N ASN A 5 15.38 33.24 7.26
CA ASN A 5 14.68 32.10 6.64
C ASN A 5 15.55 31.33 5.63
N ILE A 6 16.61 31.97 5.11
CA ILE A 6 17.56 31.32 4.17
C ILE A 6 18.55 30.41 4.93
N LEU A 7 18.83 30.73 6.20
CA LEU A 7 19.76 29.98 7.07
C LEU A 7 19.21 28.66 7.61
N ASN A 8 17.91 28.37 7.44
CA ASN A 8 17.27 27.16 7.98
C ASN A 8 16.86 26.12 6.92
N SER A 9 17.17 26.33 5.64
CA SER A 9 16.92 25.36 4.59
C SER A 9 18.21 24.60 4.23
N TYR A 10 18.09 23.31 3.88
CA TYR A 10 19.21 22.46 3.48
C TYR A 10 18.95 21.87 2.10
N LEU A 11 19.91 22.04 1.19
CA LEU A 11 19.88 21.50 -0.18
C LEU A 11 20.47 20.07 -0.20
N PRO A 12 20.33 19.31 -1.30
CA PRO A 12 20.71 17.89 -1.35
C PRO A 12 22.12 17.56 -0.88
N ASP A 13 23.09 18.42 -1.22
CA ASP A 13 24.51 18.30 -0.88
C ASP A 13 24.88 18.84 0.52
N GLU A 14 23.95 19.50 1.21
CA GLU A 14 24.21 20.16 2.49
C GLU A 14 23.91 19.25 3.68
N LYS A 15 24.85 19.19 4.63
CA LYS A 15 24.72 18.40 5.86
C LYS A 15 24.38 19.30 7.04
N PRO A 16 23.24 19.07 7.72
CA PRO A 16 22.94 19.74 9.01
C PRO A 16 23.96 19.39 10.10
N THR A 17 24.01 20.20 11.15
CA THR A 17 24.75 19.83 12.37
C THR A 17 24.17 18.54 12.96
N THR A 18 24.98 17.74 13.67
CA THR A 18 24.60 16.39 14.14
C THR A 18 23.26 16.37 14.89
N GLY A 19 23.01 17.32 15.80
CA GLY A 19 21.75 17.39 16.53
C GLY A 19 20.54 17.68 15.62
N LYS A 20 20.68 18.61 14.66
CA LYS A 20 19.64 18.90 13.66
C LYS A 20 19.47 17.76 12.68
N LEU A 21 20.54 17.09 12.29
CA LEU A 21 20.50 15.92 11.41
C LEU A 21 19.67 14.81 12.02
N LEU A 22 19.92 14.46 13.29
CA LEU A 22 19.14 13.44 14.01
C LEU A 22 17.68 13.85 14.18
N LEU A 23 17.41 15.13 14.50
CA LEU A 23 16.03 15.64 14.62
C LEU A 23 15.27 15.52 13.29
N TYR A 24 15.89 15.95 12.18
CA TYR A 24 15.25 15.86 10.86
C TYR A 24 15.15 14.41 10.39
N ALA A 25 16.13 13.55 10.70
CA ALA A 25 16.05 12.12 10.41
C ALA A 25 14.87 11.46 11.17
N LEU A 26 14.73 11.74 12.46
CA LEU A 26 13.60 11.27 13.27
C LEU A 26 12.28 11.76 12.70
N GLN A 27 12.21 13.02 12.27
CA GLN A 27 11.02 13.58 11.62
C GLN A 27 10.62 12.81 10.36
N GLN A 28 11.59 12.45 9.51
CA GLN A 28 11.35 11.67 8.29
C GLN A 28 10.86 10.25 8.63
N VAL A 29 11.43 9.63 9.67
CA VAL A 29 10.98 8.31 10.15
C VAL A 29 9.54 8.37 10.68
N ILE A 30 9.19 9.37 11.48
CA ILE A 30 7.82 9.53 12.02
C ILE A 30 6.79 9.69 10.88
N VAL A 31 7.15 10.39 9.81
CA VAL A 31 6.25 10.61 8.65
C VAL A 31 6.02 9.34 7.85
N MET A 32 7.08 8.56 7.55
CA MET A 32 6.97 7.33 6.77
C MET A 32 6.32 6.18 7.55
N PHE A 33 6.39 6.26 8.87
CA PHE A 33 6.08 5.14 9.76
C PHE A 33 4.64 4.62 9.61
N PRO A 34 3.57 5.46 9.64
CA PRO A 34 2.21 4.98 9.52
C PRO A 34 1.96 4.19 8.23
N ALA A 35 2.40 4.70 7.08
CA ALA A 35 2.20 4.05 5.78
C ALA A 35 2.93 2.70 5.72
N THR A 36 4.20 2.65 6.14
CA THR A 36 4.99 1.42 6.17
C THR A 36 4.38 0.35 7.09
N VAL A 37 3.90 0.76 8.26
CA VAL A 37 3.25 -0.14 9.23
C VAL A 37 1.92 -0.66 8.71
N ILE A 38 1.08 0.19 8.13
CA ILE A 38 -0.22 -0.22 7.59
C ILE A 38 -0.04 -1.27 6.49
N VAL A 39 0.93 -1.09 5.58
CA VAL A 39 1.23 -2.12 4.56
C VAL A 39 1.60 -3.45 5.20
N ALA A 40 2.46 -3.46 6.23
CA ALA A 40 2.82 -4.69 6.93
C ALA A 40 1.60 -5.36 7.58
N LEU A 41 0.74 -4.59 8.25
CA LEU A 41 -0.44 -5.11 8.94
C LEU A 41 -1.48 -5.69 7.97
N ILE A 42 -1.64 -5.08 6.78
CA ILE A 42 -2.59 -5.55 5.75
C ILE A 42 -2.05 -6.77 5.01
N THR A 43 -0.75 -6.81 4.72
CA THR A 43 -0.13 -7.93 3.99
C THR A 43 0.21 -9.12 4.87
N GLY A 44 0.18 -8.95 6.19
CA GLY A 44 0.63 -9.96 7.15
C GLY A 44 2.14 -10.12 7.24
N PHE A 45 2.91 -9.21 6.66
CA PHE A 45 4.37 -9.19 6.83
C PHE A 45 4.74 -8.75 8.24
N GLN A 46 5.92 -9.15 8.70
CA GLN A 46 6.44 -8.73 9.99
C GLN A 46 6.71 -7.23 10.00
N VAL A 47 6.07 -6.48 10.90
CA VAL A 47 6.24 -5.01 11.00
C VAL A 47 7.70 -4.63 11.20
N SER A 48 8.42 -5.34 12.06
CA SER A 48 9.83 -5.09 12.29
C SER A 48 10.69 -5.26 11.06
N THR A 49 10.50 -6.38 10.35
CA THR A 49 11.24 -6.67 9.10
C THR A 49 10.89 -5.66 8.02
N THR A 50 9.63 -5.25 7.93
CA THR A 50 9.17 -4.23 6.98
C THR A 50 9.83 -2.87 7.23
N VAL A 51 9.84 -2.40 8.48
CA VAL A 51 10.49 -1.13 8.85
C VAL A 51 12.02 -1.21 8.65
N PHE A 52 12.64 -2.35 8.99
CA PHE A 52 14.07 -2.59 8.74
C PHE A 52 14.39 -2.55 7.26
N ALA A 53 13.63 -3.28 6.43
CA ALA A 53 13.82 -3.34 4.99
C ALA A 53 13.69 -1.96 4.33
N SER A 54 12.69 -1.16 4.76
CA SER A 54 12.51 0.22 4.31
C SER A 54 13.72 1.10 4.66
N GLY A 55 14.24 0.99 5.88
CA GLY A 55 15.45 1.70 6.30
C GLY A 55 16.69 1.29 5.51
N LEU A 56 16.91 -0.02 5.34
CA LEU A 56 18.02 -0.58 4.58
C LEU A 56 17.95 -0.16 3.11
N ALA A 57 16.77 -0.28 2.49
CA ALA A 57 16.55 0.15 1.12
C ALA A 57 16.81 1.65 0.93
N THR A 58 16.38 2.51 1.86
CA THR A 58 16.66 3.96 1.84
C THR A 58 18.17 4.25 1.89
N VAL A 59 18.91 3.55 2.73
CA VAL A 59 20.38 3.67 2.79
C VAL A 59 21.00 3.26 1.46
N CYS A 60 20.60 2.09 0.92
CA CYS A 60 21.10 1.60 -0.37
C CYS A 60 20.71 2.52 -1.53
N PHE A 61 19.48 3.05 -1.55
CA PHE A 61 19.01 4.01 -2.54
C PHE A 61 19.93 5.25 -2.61
N THR A 62 20.35 5.75 -1.44
CA THR A 62 21.29 6.87 -1.37
C THR A 62 22.60 6.58 -2.10
N PHE A 63 23.15 5.37 -1.96
CA PHE A 63 24.38 4.98 -2.67
C PHE A 63 24.13 4.76 -4.15
N ILE A 64 23.06 4.06 -4.54
CA ILE A 64 22.72 3.72 -5.93
C ILE A 64 22.51 5.00 -6.74
N THR A 65 21.84 6.00 -6.16
CA THR A 65 21.58 7.30 -6.82
C THR A 65 22.77 8.25 -6.76
N GLY A 66 23.90 7.83 -6.17
CA GLY A 66 25.13 8.62 -6.06
C GLY A 66 25.01 9.80 -5.11
N GLY A 67 24.17 9.71 -4.10
CA GLY A 67 23.98 10.76 -3.10
C GLY A 67 23.34 12.04 -3.64
N LYS A 68 22.55 11.95 -4.69
CA LYS A 68 21.97 13.12 -5.38
C LYS A 68 20.46 13.27 -5.18
N ILE A 69 19.76 12.19 -4.88
CA ILE A 69 18.30 12.16 -4.74
C ILE A 69 17.95 11.96 -3.27
N PRO A 70 17.44 12.98 -2.57
CA PRO A 70 17.02 12.86 -1.18
C PRO A 70 15.60 12.28 -1.11
N MET A 71 15.45 10.97 -1.28
CA MET A 71 14.16 10.29 -1.16
C MET A 71 14.22 9.22 -0.08
N TYR A 72 13.08 8.97 0.55
CA TYR A 72 12.85 7.87 1.46
C TYR A 72 12.10 6.77 0.73
N TYR A 73 12.62 5.54 0.79
CA TYR A 73 11.98 4.36 0.22
C TYR A 73 11.14 3.65 1.29
N GLY A 74 9.87 3.41 1.02
CA GLY A 74 8.96 2.73 1.92
C GLY A 74 8.04 1.76 1.22
N SER A 75 7.21 1.04 1.98
CA SER A 75 6.34 -0.02 1.46
C SER A 75 5.22 0.54 0.58
N SER A 76 4.96 -0.08 -0.56
CA SER A 76 3.96 0.38 -1.54
C SER A 76 2.60 -0.27 -1.34
N PHE A 77 1.55 0.53 -1.35
CA PHE A 77 0.15 0.08 -1.31
C PHE A 77 -0.29 -0.64 -2.60
N ALA A 78 0.38 -0.41 -3.71
CA ALA A 78 0.05 -1.03 -4.99
C ALA A 78 0.12 -2.56 -4.95
N TYR A 79 0.96 -3.13 -4.10
CA TYR A 79 1.19 -4.57 -4.01
C TYR A 79 0.22 -5.31 -3.09
N LEU A 80 -0.61 -4.61 -2.29
CA LEU A 80 -1.47 -5.21 -1.27
C LEU A 80 -2.38 -6.29 -1.84
N THR A 81 -3.13 -5.97 -2.89
CA THR A 81 -4.07 -6.90 -3.52
C THR A 81 -3.34 -8.09 -4.15
N ALA A 82 -2.22 -7.86 -4.82
CA ALA A 82 -1.45 -8.92 -5.47
C ALA A 82 -0.86 -9.91 -4.45
N ILE A 83 -0.29 -9.41 -3.35
CA ILE A 83 0.25 -10.25 -2.26
C ILE A 83 -0.89 -11.00 -1.57
N GLY A 84 -1.96 -10.30 -1.19
CA GLY A 84 -3.10 -10.90 -0.49
C GLY A 84 -3.85 -11.98 -1.28
N SER A 85 -3.79 -11.91 -2.61
CA SER A 85 -4.42 -12.87 -3.53
C SER A 85 -3.55 -14.08 -3.87
N LEU A 86 -2.28 -14.13 -3.44
CA LEU A 86 -1.46 -15.33 -3.58
C LEU A 86 -2.10 -16.51 -2.86
N LYS A 87 -1.92 -17.71 -3.39
CA LYS A 87 -2.53 -18.94 -2.84
C LYS A 87 -1.52 -19.79 -2.08
N ALA A 88 -2.00 -20.32 -0.95
CA ALA A 88 -1.37 -21.37 -0.16
C ALA A 88 -2.31 -22.58 -0.14
N GLY A 89 -2.17 -23.49 -1.08
CA GLY A 89 -3.15 -24.54 -1.34
C GLY A 89 -4.47 -23.93 -1.88
N GLU A 90 -5.57 -24.22 -1.22
CA GLU A 90 -6.90 -23.69 -1.59
C GLU A 90 -7.14 -22.26 -1.07
N LEU A 91 -6.44 -21.84 -0.01
CA LEU A 91 -6.63 -20.54 0.65
C LEU A 91 -5.76 -19.46 0.02
N THR A 92 -6.26 -18.22 -0.01
CA THR A 92 -5.47 -17.02 -0.30
C THR A 92 -4.65 -16.60 0.92
N PHE A 93 -3.61 -15.81 0.71
CA PHE A 93 -2.81 -15.25 1.83
C PHE A 93 -3.68 -14.41 2.77
N ASN A 94 -4.65 -13.67 2.25
CA ASN A 94 -5.61 -12.92 3.07
C ASN A 94 -6.45 -13.85 3.98
N GLU A 95 -6.87 -15.01 3.47
CA GLU A 95 -7.62 -15.98 4.27
C GLU A 95 -6.74 -16.64 5.33
N VAL A 96 -5.49 -17.02 4.98
CA VAL A 96 -4.52 -17.54 5.94
C VAL A 96 -4.23 -16.51 7.04
N MET A 97 -4.01 -15.26 6.67
CA MET A 97 -3.73 -14.18 7.63
C MET A 97 -4.85 -14.01 8.65
N ARG A 98 -6.11 -14.17 8.26
CA ARG A 98 -7.26 -14.12 9.19
C ARG A 98 -7.23 -15.24 10.22
N THR A 99 -6.71 -16.41 9.87
CA THR A 99 -6.60 -17.57 10.80
C THR A 99 -5.36 -17.49 11.68
N THR A 100 -4.33 -16.77 11.27
CA THR A 100 -3.04 -16.65 11.98
C THR A 100 -2.92 -15.38 12.84
N GLY A 101 -4.02 -14.67 13.06
CA GLY A 101 -4.02 -13.47 13.89
C GLY A 101 -3.37 -12.24 13.25
N GLY A 102 -3.27 -12.19 11.94
CA GLY A 102 -2.82 -11.02 11.18
C GLY A 102 -1.34 -11.05 10.80
N ILE A 103 -0.65 -12.18 10.93
CA ILE A 103 0.73 -12.35 10.46
C ILE A 103 0.80 -13.62 9.59
N LEU A 104 1.40 -13.51 8.41
CA LEU A 104 1.66 -14.66 7.55
C LEU A 104 2.76 -15.55 8.14
N PRO A 105 2.64 -16.88 8.00
CA PRO A 105 3.75 -17.79 8.25
C PRO A 105 4.99 -17.42 7.41
N PRO A 106 6.20 -17.63 7.94
CA PRO A 106 7.45 -17.28 7.25
C PRO A 106 7.57 -17.91 5.85
N GLU A 107 7.02 -19.11 5.66
CA GLU A 107 7.02 -19.84 4.39
C GLU A 107 6.23 -19.10 3.30
N LEU A 108 5.10 -18.49 3.67
CA LEU A 108 4.27 -17.72 2.74
C LEU A 108 4.89 -16.35 2.44
N ILE A 109 5.52 -15.72 3.43
CA ILE A 109 6.31 -14.50 3.20
C ILE A 109 7.43 -14.81 2.20
N SER A 110 8.13 -15.94 2.35
CA SER A 110 9.20 -16.40 1.45
C SER A 110 8.74 -16.58 -0.01
N ILE A 111 7.51 -17.02 -0.21
CA ILE A 111 6.89 -17.13 -1.54
C ILE A 111 6.66 -15.74 -2.16
N ALA A 112 6.09 -14.82 -1.40
CA ALA A 112 5.83 -13.45 -1.89
C ALA A 112 7.14 -12.70 -2.22
N GLN A 113 8.19 -12.90 -1.44
CA GLN A 113 9.52 -12.30 -1.63
C GLN A 113 10.07 -12.55 -3.04
N PHE A 114 9.89 -13.76 -3.58
CA PHE A 114 10.37 -14.08 -4.92
C PHE A 114 9.68 -13.23 -5.99
N GLY A 115 8.37 -13.03 -5.90
CA GLY A 115 7.63 -12.12 -6.78
C GLY A 115 8.07 -10.67 -6.65
N ILE A 116 8.36 -10.21 -5.43
CA ILE A 116 8.83 -8.86 -5.14
C ILE A 116 10.20 -8.61 -5.77
N ILE A 117 11.13 -9.56 -5.69
CA ILE A 117 12.44 -9.46 -6.33
C ILE A 117 12.30 -9.29 -7.85
N PHE A 118 11.39 -10.07 -8.47
CA PHE A 118 11.15 -9.96 -9.91
C PHE A 118 10.45 -8.64 -10.30
N SER A 119 9.61 -8.06 -9.44
CA SER A 119 9.02 -6.75 -9.69
C SER A 119 10.11 -5.66 -9.74
N GLY A 120 11.13 -5.75 -8.92
CA GLY A 120 12.29 -4.87 -8.97
C GLY A 120 13.03 -4.90 -10.30
N LEU A 121 13.10 -6.06 -10.97
CA LEU A 121 13.70 -6.15 -12.31
C LEU A 121 12.92 -5.35 -13.36
N VAL A 122 11.59 -5.24 -13.24
CA VAL A 122 10.77 -4.42 -14.15
C VAL A 122 11.08 -2.94 -13.97
N SER A 123 11.20 -2.46 -12.74
CA SER A 123 11.59 -1.08 -12.45
C SER A 123 13.01 -0.77 -12.95
N ILE A 124 13.96 -1.70 -12.79
CA ILE A 124 15.31 -1.58 -13.36
C ILE A 124 15.25 -1.50 -14.89
N ALA A 125 14.49 -2.38 -15.54
CA ALA A 125 14.32 -2.36 -16.99
C ALA A 125 13.75 -1.03 -17.48
N ALA A 126 12.76 -0.48 -16.78
CA ALA A 126 12.22 0.84 -17.08
C ALA A 126 13.28 1.95 -16.94
N GLY A 127 14.08 1.91 -15.87
CA GLY A 127 15.20 2.85 -15.69
C GLY A 127 16.24 2.75 -16.79
N LEU A 128 16.58 1.55 -17.25
CA LEU A 128 17.48 1.34 -18.40
C LEU A 128 16.88 1.86 -19.71
N LEU A 129 15.58 1.68 -19.92
CA LEU A 129 14.87 2.25 -21.08
C LEU A 129 14.92 3.78 -21.07
N VAL A 130 14.72 4.41 -19.90
CA VAL A 130 14.88 5.87 -19.75
C VAL A 130 16.30 6.30 -20.07
N ARG A 131 17.30 5.54 -19.63
CA ARG A 131 18.71 5.84 -19.87
C ARG A 131 19.09 5.82 -21.34
N TRP A 132 18.49 4.92 -22.13
CA TRP A 132 18.76 4.78 -23.58
C TRP A 132 17.87 5.67 -24.45
N GLY A 133 16.57 5.77 -24.11
CA GLY A 133 15.57 6.47 -24.93
C GLY A 133 15.17 7.85 -24.44
N GLY A 134 15.69 8.27 -23.28
CA GLY A 134 15.32 9.50 -22.61
C GLY A 134 13.96 9.42 -21.89
N LYS A 135 13.66 10.43 -21.08
CA LYS A 135 12.43 10.52 -20.27
C LYS A 135 11.13 10.41 -21.06
N ASN A 136 11.11 10.92 -22.29
CA ASN A 136 9.94 10.91 -23.16
C ASN A 136 9.51 9.48 -23.56
N MET A 137 10.38 8.48 -23.42
CA MET A 137 10.06 7.10 -23.76
C MET A 137 9.08 6.49 -22.75
N VAL A 138 9.25 6.77 -21.47
CA VAL A 138 8.32 6.31 -20.43
C VAL A 138 6.96 6.98 -20.58
N GLU A 139 6.93 8.29 -20.84
CA GLU A 139 5.68 9.03 -21.06
C GLU A 139 4.90 8.54 -22.30
N LYS A 140 5.60 7.99 -23.31
CA LYS A 140 4.95 7.36 -24.49
C LYS A 140 4.35 5.99 -24.18
N ILE A 141 5.01 5.19 -23.34
CA ILE A 141 4.56 3.83 -22.98
C ILE A 141 3.48 3.90 -21.89
N LEU A 142 3.67 4.80 -20.92
CA LEU A 142 2.84 5.00 -19.74
C LEU A 142 2.30 6.45 -19.72
N PRO A 143 1.44 6.85 -20.66
CA PRO A 143 0.87 8.19 -20.67
C PRO A 143 -0.17 8.34 -19.56
N ALA A 144 -0.52 9.59 -19.24
CA ALA A 144 -1.38 9.91 -18.10
C ALA A 144 -2.78 9.26 -18.15
N GLN A 145 -3.34 9.07 -19.36
CA GLN A 145 -4.61 8.34 -19.56
C GLN A 145 -4.53 6.85 -19.22
N VAL A 146 -3.32 6.29 -19.07
CA VAL A 146 -3.09 4.94 -18.52
C VAL A 146 -2.78 5.02 -17.03
N THR A 147 -1.84 5.88 -16.64
CA THR A 147 -1.29 5.90 -15.27
C THR A 147 -2.27 6.45 -14.25
N GLY A 148 -3.07 7.46 -14.62
CA GLY A 148 -4.11 8.02 -13.75
C GLY A 148 -5.17 6.98 -13.34
N PRO A 149 -5.84 6.30 -14.29
CA PRO A 149 -6.80 5.24 -13.98
C PRO A 149 -6.20 4.06 -13.23
N VAL A 150 -4.94 3.68 -13.52
CA VAL A 150 -4.24 2.62 -12.77
C VAL A 150 -4.07 3.03 -11.31
N ALA A 151 -3.66 4.27 -11.03
CA ALA A 151 -3.60 4.77 -9.66
C ALA A 151 -4.99 4.82 -8.99
N MET A 152 -6.04 5.19 -9.74
CA MET A 152 -7.42 5.18 -9.22
C MET A 152 -7.86 3.77 -8.80
N ILE A 153 -7.63 2.76 -9.63
CA ILE A 153 -8.05 1.39 -9.29
C ILE A 153 -7.23 0.81 -8.13
N ILE A 154 -5.97 1.21 -7.92
CA ILE A 154 -5.20 0.81 -6.73
C ILE A 154 -5.96 1.20 -5.45
N GLY A 155 -6.36 2.47 -5.32
CA GLY A 155 -7.11 2.91 -4.16
C GLY A 155 -8.51 2.28 -4.05
N LEU A 156 -9.26 2.21 -5.17
CA LEU A 156 -10.62 1.71 -5.17
C LEU A 156 -10.73 0.20 -4.95
N THR A 157 -9.79 -0.61 -5.42
CA THR A 157 -9.77 -2.06 -5.17
C THR A 157 -9.57 -2.40 -3.70
N LEU A 158 -8.94 -1.51 -2.94
CA LEU A 158 -8.72 -1.66 -1.50
C LEU A 158 -9.89 -1.16 -0.63
N ALA A 159 -10.90 -0.51 -1.22
CA ALA A 159 -12.04 0.02 -0.48
C ALA A 159 -12.79 -1.06 0.33
N GLY A 160 -12.89 -2.29 -0.22
CA GLY A 160 -13.47 -3.43 0.49
C GLY A 160 -12.69 -3.79 1.75
N ASN A 161 -11.36 -3.77 1.69
CA ASN A 161 -10.50 -4.05 2.85
C ASN A 161 -10.68 -2.96 3.93
N ALA A 162 -10.67 -1.68 3.53
CA ALA A 162 -10.88 -0.56 4.45
C ALA A 162 -12.19 -0.68 5.24
N ILE A 163 -13.28 -1.03 4.57
CA ILE A 163 -14.58 -1.23 5.23
C ILE A 163 -14.59 -2.49 6.10
N SER A 164 -13.97 -3.58 5.63
CA SER A 164 -13.83 -4.80 6.42
C SER A 164 -13.04 -4.56 7.71
N ASP A 165 -11.99 -3.78 7.64
CA ASP A 165 -11.15 -3.46 8.80
C ASP A 165 -11.79 -2.42 9.71
N ALA A 166 -12.59 -1.50 9.14
CA ALA A 166 -13.34 -0.52 9.92
C ALA A 166 -14.43 -1.16 10.80
N ALA A 167 -15.02 -2.28 10.36
CA ALA A 167 -16.08 -2.98 11.09
C ALA A 167 -16.04 -4.50 10.86
N PRO A 168 -14.99 -5.20 11.32
CA PRO A 168 -14.75 -6.59 10.95
C PRO A 168 -15.88 -7.54 11.39
N ALA A 169 -16.47 -7.33 12.55
CA ALA A 169 -17.57 -8.16 13.04
C ALA A 169 -18.85 -7.98 12.21
N ALA A 170 -19.21 -6.73 11.88
CA ALA A 170 -20.40 -6.44 11.08
C ALA A 170 -20.26 -6.98 9.65
N VAL A 171 -19.06 -6.87 9.05
CA VAL A 171 -18.77 -7.40 7.70
C VAL A 171 -18.80 -8.92 7.70
N ALA A 172 -18.22 -9.58 8.71
CA ALA A 172 -18.27 -11.05 8.81
C ALA A 172 -19.70 -11.59 8.89
N VAL A 173 -20.57 -10.97 9.70
CA VAL A 173 -21.99 -11.35 9.80
C VAL A 173 -22.71 -11.13 8.48
N ASN A 174 -22.52 -9.99 7.82
CA ASN A 174 -23.16 -9.70 6.54
C ASN A 174 -22.67 -10.63 5.43
N ASN A 175 -21.38 -10.94 5.38
CA ASN A 175 -20.82 -11.88 4.40
C ASN A 175 -21.38 -13.29 4.59
N LEU A 176 -21.49 -13.76 5.85
CA LEU A 176 -22.08 -15.06 6.18
C LEU A 176 -23.54 -15.11 5.75
N LYS A 177 -24.33 -14.05 6.03
CA LYS A 177 -25.72 -13.92 5.62
C LYS A 177 -25.85 -13.93 4.11
N SER A 178 -25.06 -13.12 3.39
CA SER A 178 -25.10 -13.05 1.92
C SER A 178 -24.68 -14.36 1.27
N ALA A 179 -23.69 -15.06 1.82
CA ALA A 179 -23.28 -16.39 1.35
C ALA A 179 -24.37 -17.43 1.59
N GLY A 180 -25.04 -17.38 2.74
CA GLY A 180 -26.20 -18.21 3.05
C GLY A 180 -27.37 -17.98 2.07
N ASP A 181 -27.74 -16.72 1.85
CA ASP A 181 -28.81 -16.35 0.91
C ASP A 181 -28.49 -16.76 -0.53
N ALA A 182 -27.23 -16.57 -0.98
CA ALA A 182 -26.76 -17.00 -2.30
C ALA A 182 -26.80 -18.52 -2.45
N LEU A 183 -26.39 -19.26 -1.43
CA LEU A 183 -26.45 -20.73 -1.40
C LEU A 183 -27.89 -21.19 -1.47
N ILE A 184 -28.79 -20.63 -0.66
CA ILE A 184 -30.23 -20.95 -0.66
C ILE A 184 -30.85 -20.67 -2.05
N SER A 185 -30.48 -19.56 -2.68
CA SER A 185 -30.92 -19.21 -4.02
C SER A 185 -30.42 -20.21 -5.08
N GLN A 186 -29.17 -20.60 -5.04
CA GLN A 186 -28.60 -21.61 -5.95
C GLN A 186 -29.24 -22.98 -5.74
N LEU A 187 -29.47 -23.37 -4.49
CA LEU A 187 -30.11 -24.62 -4.14
C LEU A 187 -31.57 -24.66 -4.61
N SER A 188 -32.31 -23.56 -4.44
CA SER A 188 -33.70 -23.46 -4.95
C SER A 188 -33.78 -23.44 -6.48
N ALA A 189 -32.75 -22.96 -7.18
CA ALA A 189 -32.69 -23.01 -8.64
C ALA A 189 -32.35 -24.42 -9.18
N ILE A 190 -31.66 -25.26 -8.40
CA ILE A 190 -31.35 -26.65 -8.74
C ILE A 190 -32.54 -27.60 -8.43
N ALA A 191 -33.41 -27.21 -7.51
CA ALA A 191 -34.53 -28.00 -7.05
C ALA A 191 -35.70 -27.97 -8.04
N ASP A 192 -35.54 -28.57 -9.24
CA ASP A 192 -36.66 -29.12 -9.97
C ASP A 192 -37.02 -30.44 -9.26
N PRO A 193 -38.23 -30.52 -8.64
CA PRO A 193 -38.64 -31.69 -7.83
C PRO A 193 -38.61 -33.01 -8.57
N ALA A 194 -38.57 -32.99 -9.91
CA ALA A 194 -38.58 -34.18 -10.75
C ALA A 194 -37.19 -34.85 -10.95
N THR A 195 -36.10 -34.17 -10.66
CA THR A 195 -34.76 -34.66 -11.04
C THR A 195 -33.76 -34.81 -9.89
N VAL A 196 -34.07 -34.31 -8.69
CA VAL A 196 -33.17 -34.36 -7.55
C VAL A 196 -33.52 -35.52 -6.62
N SER A 197 -32.56 -36.42 -6.37
CA SER A 197 -32.78 -37.55 -5.47
C SER A 197 -33.08 -37.06 -4.04
N ALA A 198 -33.93 -37.80 -3.31
CA ALA A 198 -34.30 -37.51 -1.92
C ALA A 198 -33.07 -37.30 -1.00
N THR A 199 -31.96 -37.94 -1.32
CA THR A 199 -30.68 -37.83 -0.59
C THR A 199 -30.04 -36.43 -0.76
N VAL A 200 -30.13 -35.85 -1.95
CA VAL A 200 -29.61 -34.49 -2.21
C VAL A 200 -30.50 -33.47 -1.51
N ASN A 201 -31.81 -33.61 -1.56
CA ASN A 201 -32.72 -32.70 -0.83
C ASN A 201 -32.54 -32.75 0.68
N SER A 202 -32.30 -33.93 1.28
CA SER A 202 -32.03 -34.02 2.73
C SER A 202 -30.67 -33.40 3.11
N ALA A 203 -29.65 -33.56 2.25
CA ALA A 203 -28.36 -32.92 2.47
C ALA A 203 -28.43 -31.38 2.35
N LEU A 204 -29.23 -30.88 1.41
CA LEU A 204 -29.48 -29.46 1.21
C LEU A 204 -30.21 -28.82 2.39
N THR A 205 -31.24 -29.49 2.90
CA THR A 205 -31.98 -29.04 4.10
C THR A 205 -31.06 -29.03 5.32
N SER A 206 -30.26 -30.08 5.54
CA SER A 206 -29.30 -30.17 6.62
C SER A 206 -28.21 -29.07 6.55
N LEU A 207 -27.77 -28.72 5.34
CA LEU A 207 -26.80 -27.61 5.14
C LEU A 207 -27.44 -26.26 5.47
N GLY A 208 -28.67 -26.03 5.01
CA GLY A 208 -29.46 -24.83 5.34
C GLY A 208 -29.68 -24.67 6.84
N ASP A 209 -30.03 -25.74 7.55
CA ASP A 209 -30.21 -25.76 9.00
C ASP A 209 -28.86 -25.52 9.71
N THR A 210 -27.76 -26.06 9.21
CA THR A 210 -26.41 -25.83 9.76
C THR A 210 -25.98 -24.37 9.61
N VAL A 211 -26.22 -23.76 8.46
CA VAL A 211 -25.94 -22.34 8.21
C VAL A 211 -26.81 -21.46 9.12
N THR A 212 -28.09 -21.75 9.22
CA THR A 212 -29.03 -21.02 10.09
C THR A 212 -28.64 -21.14 11.56
N SER A 213 -28.24 -22.33 12.00
CA SER A 213 -27.79 -22.57 13.39
C SER A 213 -26.45 -21.87 13.67
N ALA A 214 -25.51 -21.86 12.70
CA ALA A 214 -24.26 -21.13 12.81
C ALA A 214 -24.49 -19.61 12.85
N MET A 215 -25.46 -19.10 12.10
CA MET A 215 -25.84 -17.68 12.16
C MET A 215 -26.51 -17.30 13.48
N ALA A 216 -27.32 -18.18 14.07
CA ALA A 216 -27.94 -17.98 15.36
C ALA A 216 -26.96 -18.10 16.53
N ALA A 217 -25.87 -18.86 16.35
CA ALA A 217 -24.81 -19.02 17.34
C ALA A 217 -23.79 -17.86 17.39
N VAL A 218 -23.93 -16.86 16.49
CA VAL A 218 -23.09 -15.63 16.57
C VAL A 218 -23.51 -14.87 17.84
N PRO A 219 -22.65 -14.71 18.84
CA PRO A 219 -23.02 -14.11 20.12
C PRO A 219 -23.55 -12.69 19.97
N GLU A 220 -24.60 -12.34 20.70
CA GLU A 220 -25.14 -10.98 20.77
C GLU A 220 -24.07 -9.93 21.16
N ALA A 221 -23.07 -10.34 21.93
CA ALA A 221 -21.86 -9.58 22.25
C ALA A 221 -21.09 -9.11 20.99
N THR A 222 -21.12 -9.86 19.90
CA THR A 222 -20.47 -9.49 18.63
C THR A 222 -21.21 -8.34 17.93
N VAL A 223 -22.53 -8.29 18.04
CA VAL A 223 -23.36 -7.20 17.48
C VAL A 223 -23.14 -5.90 18.25
N PHE A 224 -23.05 -5.97 19.57
CA PHE A 224 -22.79 -4.81 20.42
C PHE A 224 -21.37 -4.25 20.18
N ASN A 225 -20.38 -5.11 20.09
CA ASN A 225 -19.01 -4.71 19.71
C ASN A 225 -18.97 -4.06 18.32
N SER A 226 -19.81 -4.47 17.38
CA SER A 226 -19.82 -3.90 16.03
C SER A 226 -20.19 -2.41 16.01
N ASN A 227 -21.10 -1.96 16.85
CA ASN A 227 -21.50 -0.55 16.94
C ASN A 227 -20.38 0.34 17.48
N TRP A 228 -19.68 -0.11 18.52
CA TRP A 228 -18.53 0.60 19.08
C TRP A 228 -17.32 0.58 18.16
N VAL A 229 -17.18 -0.45 17.35
CA VAL A 229 -16.18 -0.53 16.27
C VAL A 229 -16.37 0.62 15.29
N TRP A 230 -17.61 0.90 14.84
CA TRP A 230 -17.91 2.05 13.99
C TRP A 230 -17.60 3.39 14.67
N VAL A 231 -17.84 3.54 15.97
CA VAL A 231 -17.49 4.76 16.71
C VAL A 231 -15.97 4.98 16.66
N VAL A 232 -15.17 3.94 16.87
CA VAL A 232 -13.71 4.02 16.81
C VAL A 232 -13.22 4.33 15.40
N SER A 233 -13.70 3.61 14.37
CA SER A 233 -13.24 3.80 13.00
C SER A 233 -13.64 5.17 12.45
N LEU A 234 -14.87 5.63 12.68
CA LEU A 234 -15.32 6.94 12.24
C LEU A 234 -14.64 8.08 12.99
N SER A 235 -14.41 7.96 14.30
CA SER A 235 -13.65 8.98 15.03
C SER A 235 -12.20 9.07 14.54
N THR A 236 -11.57 7.94 14.19
CA THR A 236 -10.26 7.90 13.56
C THR A 236 -10.27 8.60 12.20
N LEU A 237 -11.24 8.26 11.34
CA LEU A 237 -11.41 8.86 10.02
C LEU A 237 -11.60 10.37 10.12
N PHE A 238 -12.57 10.83 10.91
CA PHE A 238 -12.85 12.27 11.04
C PHE A 238 -11.69 13.04 11.67
N ALA A 239 -11.01 12.48 12.67
CA ALA A 239 -9.80 13.08 13.22
C ALA A 239 -8.72 13.22 12.13
N THR A 240 -8.49 12.17 11.33
CA THR A 240 -7.52 12.20 10.23
C THR A 240 -7.87 13.27 9.19
N LEU A 241 -9.15 13.36 8.79
CA LEU A 241 -9.64 14.40 7.85
C LEU A 241 -9.44 15.81 8.40
N ILE A 242 -9.80 16.04 9.66
CA ILE A 242 -9.65 17.35 10.32
C ILE A 242 -8.18 17.73 10.41
N PHE A 243 -7.32 16.79 10.82
CA PHE A 243 -5.88 17.05 10.93
C PHE A 243 -5.24 17.29 9.56
N SER A 244 -5.60 16.51 8.55
CA SER A 244 -5.13 16.72 7.17
C SER A 244 -5.52 18.10 6.63
N ARG A 245 -6.70 18.62 6.98
CA ARG A 245 -7.21 19.89 6.42
C ARG A 245 -6.76 21.12 7.18
N TYR A 246 -6.71 21.05 8.51
CA TYR A 246 -6.57 22.24 9.35
C TYR A 246 -5.22 22.37 10.04
N LEU A 247 -4.49 21.28 10.27
CA LEU A 247 -3.15 21.37 10.83
C LEU A 247 -2.16 21.87 9.78
N LYS A 248 -1.21 22.70 10.24
CA LYS A 248 -0.17 23.29 9.40
C LYS A 248 1.21 22.93 9.92
N GLY A 249 2.23 23.15 9.08
CA GLY A 249 3.60 22.85 9.44
C GLY A 249 3.83 21.34 9.61
N PHE A 250 4.67 20.96 10.56
CA PHE A 250 5.03 19.57 10.79
C PHE A 250 3.85 18.68 11.22
N LEU A 251 2.99 19.16 12.13
CA LEU A 251 1.82 18.37 12.56
C LEU A 251 0.84 18.09 11.41
N GLY A 252 0.75 18.98 10.42
CA GLY A 252 -0.04 18.76 9.21
C GLY A 252 0.48 17.65 8.29
N GLN A 253 1.69 17.14 8.54
CA GLN A 253 2.25 15.98 7.84
C GLN A 253 2.01 14.65 8.57
N LEU A 254 1.36 14.68 9.73
CA LEU A 254 1.12 13.52 10.57
C LEU A 254 -0.38 13.18 10.75
N PRO A 255 -1.27 13.42 9.78
CA PRO A 255 -2.70 13.23 9.99
C PRO A 255 -3.04 11.78 10.32
N LEU A 256 -2.38 10.81 9.69
CA LEU A 256 -2.58 9.37 9.94
C LEU A 256 -2.15 8.99 11.36
N LEU A 257 -0.98 9.44 11.82
CA LEU A 257 -0.49 9.14 13.17
C LEU A 257 -1.39 9.76 14.25
N LEU A 258 -1.78 11.02 14.05
CA LEU A 258 -2.64 11.73 14.99
C LEU A 258 -4.07 11.17 14.99
N GLY A 259 -4.58 10.78 13.82
CA GLY A 259 -5.86 10.10 13.69
C GLY A 259 -5.86 8.74 14.41
N ALA A 260 -4.79 7.95 14.23
CA ALA A 260 -4.60 6.70 14.97
C ALA A 260 -4.58 6.92 16.49
N ALA A 261 -3.87 7.96 16.96
CA ALA A 261 -3.81 8.28 18.39
C ALA A 261 -5.20 8.64 18.95
N VAL A 262 -6.01 9.41 18.21
CA VAL A 262 -7.41 9.71 18.61
C VAL A 262 -8.24 8.44 18.63
N GLY A 263 -8.16 7.59 17.59
CA GLY A 263 -8.91 6.32 17.53
C GLY A 263 -8.55 5.37 18.67
N CYS A 264 -7.25 5.22 18.97
CA CYS A 264 -6.78 4.44 20.13
C CYS A 264 -7.25 5.05 21.45
N GLY A 265 -7.27 6.38 21.57
CA GLY A 265 -7.81 7.08 22.73
C GLY A 265 -9.30 6.80 22.94
N VAL A 266 -10.10 6.84 21.87
CA VAL A 266 -11.54 6.50 21.90
C VAL A 266 -11.74 5.03 22.30
N ALA A 267 -10.97 4.10 21.69
CA ALA A 267 -11.01 2.68 22.07
C ALA A 267 -10.64 2.46 23.56
N GLY A 268 -9.63 3.19 24.06
CA GLY A 268 -9.23 3.17 25.47
C GLY A 268 -10.33 3.68 26.40
N LEU A 269 -11.05 4.73 26.01
CA LEU A 269 -12.21 5.24 26.78
C LEU A 269 -13.34 4.22 26.81
N ILE A 270 -13.67 3.60 25.67
CA ILE A 270 -14.69 2.55 25.58
C ILE A 270 -14.33 1.39 26.51
N TYR A 271 -13.07 0.94 26.51
CA TYR A 271 -12.58 -0.08 27.40
C TYR A 271 -12.67 0.33 28.89
N ALA A 272 -12.26 1.56 29.21
CA ALA A 272 -12.25 2.06 30.60
C ALA A 272 -13.64 2.18 31.19
N PHE A 273 -14.66 2.54 30.42
CA PHE A 273 -16.04 2.68 30.86
C PHE A 273 -16.88 1.41 30.68
N GLY A 274 -16.58 0.60 29.65
CA GLY A 274 -17.35 -0.60 29.31
C GLY A 274 -16.79 -1.91 29.87
N GLY A 275 -15.58 -1.89 30.42
CA GLY A 275 -14.93 -3.07 31.00
C GLY A 275 -14.28 -4.01 29.99
N PRO A 276 -13.80 -5.19 30.43
CA PRO A 276 -13.03 -6.11 29.58
C PRO A 276 -13.76 -6.62 28.33
N GLU A 277 -15.08 -6.75 28.39
CA GLU A 277 -15.92 -7.19 27.26
C GLU A 277 -15.92 -6.17 26.10
N MET A 278 -15.57 -4.92 26.38
CA MET A 278 -15.48 -3.82 25.43
C MET A 278 -14.05 -3.59 24.95
N ASN A 279 -13.16 -4.55 25.12
CA ASN A 279 -11.77 -4.43 24.68
C ASN A 279 -11.66 -4.59 23.17
N LEU A 280 -11.41 -3.48 22.48
CA LEU A 280 -11.18 -3.43 21.02
C LEU A 280 -9.69 -3.50 20.64
N PHE A 281 -8.77 -3.49 21.62
CA PHE A 281 -7.35 -3.64 21.35
C PHE A 281 -7.03 -5.06 20.92
N ARG A 282 -6.17 -5.18 19.92
CA ARG A 282 -5.77 -6.48 19.39
C ARG A 282 -4.84 -7.20 20.36
N SER A 283 -5.03 -8.52 20.49
CA SER A 283 -4.02 -9.36 21.11
C SER A 283 -2.80 -9.44 20.19
N ILE A 284 -1.61 -9.45 20.79
CA ILE A 284 -0.37 -9.62 20.01
C ILE A 284 -0.35 -11.06 19.49
N PRO A 285 -0.24 -11.29 18.17
CA PRO A 285 -0.23 -12.63 17.60
C PRO A 285 0.92 -13.47 18.19
N GLU A 286 0.69 -14.75 18.43
CA GLU A 286 1.70 -15.66 18.99
C GLU A 286 2.93 -15.72 18.09
N ALA A 287 2.74 -15.69 16.76
CA ALA A 287 3.82 -15.62 15.77
C ALA A 287 4.74 -14.40 15.95
N ALA A 288 4.22 -13.27 16.42
CA ALA A 288 5.02 -12.08 16.75
C ALA A 288 5.76 -12.20 18.07
N LEU A 289 5.36 -13.14 18.94
CA LEU A 289 5.99 -13.40 20.23
C LEU A 289 7.00 -14.54 20.18
N SER A 290 6.94 -15.40 19.16
CA SER A 290 7.81 -16.55 19.04
C SER A 290 9.26 -16.16 18.71
N ALA A 291 10.21 -16.99 19.14
CA ALA A 291 11.64 -16.83 18.82
C ALA A 291 11.92 -16.93 17.31
N SER A 292 11.07 -17.61 16.54
CA SER A 292 11.19 -17.74 15.09
C SER A 292 10.67 -16.50 14.35
N ALA A 293 9.71 -15.78 14.92
CA ALA A 293 9.16 -14.57 14.33
C ALA A 293 9.90 -13.31 14.79
N TRP A 294 10.08 -13.20 16.13
CA TRP A 294 10.72 -12.05 16.76
C TRP A 294 10.99 -12.41 18.21
N LYS A 295 12.12 -12.45 18.71
CA LYS A 295 12.43 -12.83 20.10
C LYS A 295 11.78 -11.89 21.15
N LEU A 296 10.49 -11.63 20.98
CA LEU A 296 9.70 -10.74 21.81
C LEU A 296 9.29 -11.38 23.14
N GLY A 297 9.27 -12.72 23.19
CA GLY A 297 8.78 -13.47 24.35
C GLY A 297 9.74 -13.57 25.52
N ASP A 298 11.04 -13.32 25.30
CA ASP A 298 12.09 -13.43 26.31
C ASP A 298 12.25 -12.19 27.19
N GLY A 299 11.40 -11.15 27.01
CA GLY A 299 11.46 -9.90 27.73
C GLY A 299 12.56 -8.95 27.25
N SER A 300 13.28 -9.27 26.18
CA SER A 300 14.30 -8.38 25.64
C SER A 300 13.68 -7.08 25.12
N ILE A 301 14.38 -5.96 25.33
CA ILE A 301 13.99 -4.64 24.83
C ILE A 301 14.35 -4.49 23.35
N PHE A 302 15.42 -5.16 22.92
CA PHE A 302 15.91 -5.15 21.55
C PHE A 302 16.03 -6.57 21.02
N ALA A 303 15.52 -6.79 19.81
CA ALA A 303 15.68 -8.04 19.07
C ALA A 303 15.83 -7.75 17.58
N LEU A 304 16.64 -8.56 16.89
CA LEU A 304 16.74 -8.47 15.43
C LEU A 304 15.41 -8.90 14.79
N PRO A 305 14.99 -8.23 13.69
CA PRO A 305 13.84 -8.67 12.92
C PRO A 305 13.97 -10.12 12.42
N ALA A 306 12.86 -10.79 12.25
CA ALA A 306 12.84 -12.12 11.67
C ALA A 306 12.99 -12.01 10.15
N PHE A 307 14.20 -12.24 9.66
CA PHE A 307 14.48 -12.27 8.24
C PHE A 307 14.08 -13.62 7.65
N THR A 308 13.50 -13.58 6.46
CA THR A 308 13.15 -14.76 5.67
C THR A 308 13.88 -14.71 4.33
N LEU A 309 14.19 -15.86 3.76
CA LEU A 309 14.83 -15.95 2.45
C LEU A 309 13.77 -16.28 1.38
N PRO A 310 13.89 -15.75 0.17
CA PRO A 310 12.93 -15.99 -0.89
C PRO A 310 12.89 -17.45 -1.32
N THR A 311 11.70 -18.00 -1.50
CA THR A 311 11.46 -19.33 -2.06
C THR A 311 10.93 -19.20 -3.48
N VAL A 312 11.47 -20.00 -4.42
CA VAL A 312 11.10 -19.96 -5.84
C VAL A 312 9.60 -20.21 -6.01
N SER A 313 8.90 -19.24 -6.60
CA SER A 313 7.48 -19.34 -6.92
C SER A 313 7.14 -18.53 -8.17
N TRP A 314 6.98 -19.21 -9.28
CA TRP A 314 6.58 -18.55 -10.54
C TRP A 314 5.17 -17.99 -10.50
N ALA A 315 4.29 -18.56 -9.67
CA ALA A 315 2.97 -18.02 -9.41
C ALA A 315 3.04 -16.64 -8.73
N ALA A 316 3.96 -16.50 -7.74
CA ALA A 316 4.21 -15.19 -7.10
C ALA A 316 4.82 -14.18 -8.09
N VAL A 317 5.71 -14.61 -8.98
CA VAL A 317 6.23 -13.74 -10.05
C VAL A 317 5.09 -13.26 -10.95
N ALA A 318 4.24 -14.17 -11.43
CA ALA A 318 3.11 -13.81 -12.30
C ALA A 318 2.12 -12.84 -11.63
N ALA A 319 1.91 -12.97 -10.32
CA ALA A 319 1.00 -12.12 -9.56
C ALA A 319 1.61 -10.76 -9.18
N VAL A 320 2.86 -10.73 -8.72
CA VAL A 320 3.46 -9.55 -8.08
C VAL A 320 4.28 -8.71 -9.06
N MET A 321 5.07 -9.35 -9.96
CA MET A 321 5.96 -8.65 -10.87
C MET A 321 5.25 -7.57 -11.73
N PRO A 322 4.06 -7.81 -12.33
CA PRO A 322 3.43 -6.81 -13.19
C PRO A 322 2.96 -5.55 -12.45
N ILE A 323 2.86 -5.58 -11.11
CA ILE A 323 2.47 -4.40 -10.32
C ILE A 323 3.51 -3.28 -10.43
N ALA A 324 4.78 -3.59 -10.70
CA ALA A 324 5.81 -2.59 -10.95
C ALA A 324 5.42 -1.60 -12.08
N ILE A 325 4.64 -2.04 -13.07
CA ILE A 325 4.11 -1.16 -14.12
C ILE A 325 3.25 -0.04 -13.55
N ALA A 326 2.56 -0.30 -12.44
CA ALA A 326 1.72 0.68 -11.75
C ALA A 326 2.52 1.64 -10.85
N THR A 327 3.67 1.19 -10.31
CA THR A 327 4.50 2.02 -9.41
C THR A 327 5.49 2.91 -10.15
N ILE A 328 5.90 2.57 -11.38
CA ILE A 328 6.82 3.39 -12.20
C ILE A 328 6.30 4.83 -12.41
N PRO A 329 5.02 5.06 -12.78
CA PRO A 329 4.47 6.40 -12.89
C PRO A 329 4.48 7.20 -11.59
N GLU A 330 4.16 6.55 -10.48
CA GLU A 330 4.19 7.15 -9.15
C GLU A 330 5.60 7.63 -8.79
N SER A 331 6.59 6.75 -8.94
CA SER A 331 8.00 7.08 -8.72
C SER A 331 8.49 8.19 -9.66
N THR A 332 8.02 8.20 -10.92
CA THR A 332 8.32 9.26 -11.89
C THR A 332 7.73 10.61 -11.46
N ALA A 333 6.49 10.63 -10.97
CA ALA A 333 5.86 11.85 -10.46
C ALA A 333 6.61 12.40 -9.24
N HIS A 334 7.03 11.52 -8.33
CA HIS A 334 7.75 11.91 -7.13
C HIS A 334 9.10 12.57 -7.43
N ILE A 335 9.87 12.08 -8.41
CA ILE A 335 11.15 12.73 -8.74
C ILE A 335 10.93 14.12 -9.38
N TYR A 336 9.89 14.30 -10.20
CA TYR A 336 9.57 15.62 -10.76
C TYR A 336 9.07 16.59 -9.68
N GLN A 337 8.25 16.12 -8.75
CA GLN A 337 7.80 16.92 -7.61
C GLN A 337 8.98 17.36 -6.74
N LEU A 338 9.92 16.44 -6.47
CA LEU A 338 11.13 16.75 -5.72
C LEU A 338 11.99 17.78 -6.45
N ASP A 339 12.18 17.65 -7.76
CA ASP A 339 12.94 18.60 -8.59
C ASP A 339 12.38 20.02 -8.46
N ILE A 340 11.04 20.17 -8.56
CA ILE A 340 10.36 21.46 -8.41
C ILE A 340 10.62 22.04 -7.01
N TYR A 341 10.46 21.27 -5.96
CA TYR A 341 10.61 21.76 -4.58
C TYR A 341 12.04 22.14 -4.25
N VAL A 342 13.01 21.31 -4.65
CA VAL A 342 14.44 21.61 -4.46
C VAL A 342 14.83 22.88 -5.21
N ASN A 343 14.44 23.01 -6.48
CA ASN A 343 14.81 24.16 -7.29
C ASN A 343 14.13 25.46 -6.86
N ASN A 344 12.93 25.38 -6.27
CA ASN A 344 12.28 26.55 -5.65
C ASN A 344 13.09 27.13 -4.48
N GLU A 345 13.79 26.29 -3.70
CA GLU A 345 14.69 26.76 -2.64
C GLU A 345 16.11 27.08 -3.17
N ALA A 346 16.62 26.29 -4.10
CA ALA A 346 17.95 26.48 -4.70
C ALA A 346 18.07 27.82 -5.47
N LYS A 347 17.05 28.23 -6.21
CA LYS A 347 16.98 29.51 -6.93
C LYS A 347 17.17 30.71 -6.01
N LYS A 348 16.70 30.65 -4.76
CA LYS A 348 16.91 31.71 -3.76
C LYS A 348 18.39 31.92 -3.38
N ARG A 349 19.24 30.93 -3.71
CA ARG A 349 20.69 30.91 -3.44
C ARG A 349 21.52 30.92 -4.72
N GLY A 350 20.90 31.15 -5.90
CA GLY A 350 21.57 31.13 -7.20
C GLY A 350 22.09 29.76 -7.60
N LYS A 351 21.54 28.66 -7.00
CA LYS A 351 21.88 27.28 -7.35
C LYS A 351 20.77 26.64 -8.19
N HIS A 352 21.12 25.60 -8.93
CA HIS A 352 20.21 24.74 -9.68
C HIS A 352 20.63 23.29 -9.55
N TYR A 353 19.66 22.38 -9.40
CA TYR A 353 19.85 20.93 -9.33
C TYR A 353 18.99 20.28 -10.40
N ASP A 354 19.59 19.49 -11.27
CA ASP A 354 18.88 18.75 -12.31
C ASP A 354 18.50 17.35 -11.81
N ILE A 355 17.56 17.31 -10.86
CA ILE A 355 17.10 16.06 -10.23
C ILE A 355 16.21 15.28 -11.21
N ALA A 356 15.39 15.97 -12.00
CA ALA A 356 14.52 15.34 -12.99
C ALA A 356 15.29 14.53 -14.05
N SER A 357 16.52 14.92 -14.38
CA SER A 357 17.38 14.16 -15.31
C SER A 357 17.88 12.83 -14.75
N LEU A 358 17.78 12.63 -13.43
CA LEU A 358 18.18 11.41 -12.75
C LEU A 358 17.05 10.36 -12.66
N LEU A 359 16.00 10.49 -13.46
CA LEU A 359 14.86 9.56 -13.49
C LEU A 359 15.31 8.12 -13.73
N ASP A 360 16.30 7.91 -14.61
CA ASP A 360 16.89 6.58 -14.84
C ASP A 360 17.45 5.96 -13.56
N ARG A 361 18.23 6.74 -12.79
CA ARG A 361 18.81 6.30 -11.52
C ARG A 361 17.76 6.09 -10.44
N ASN A 362 16.71 6.90 -10.45
CA ASN A 362 15.59 6.77 -9.53
C ASN A 362 14.89 5.43 -9.73
N LEU A 363 14.50 5.10 -10.97
CA LEU A 363 13.81 3.85 -11.28
C LEU A 363 14.70 2.61 -11.06
N ILE A 364 16.00 2.69 -11.41
CA ILE A 364 16.97 1.63 -11.09
C ILE A 364 17.11 1.49 -9.57
N GLY A 365 17.16 2.60 -8.86
CA GLY A 365 17.22 2.63 -7.40
C GLY A 365 16.01 1.95 -6.76
N ASP A 366 14.80 2.30 -7.20
CA ASP A 366 13.56 1.68 -6.73
C ASP A 366 13.56 0.17 -6.95
N GLY A 367 13.93 -0.27 -8.16
CA GLY A 367 13.96 -1.70 -8.46
C GLY A 367 14.99 -2.47 -7.63
N ILE A 368 16.19 -1.92 -7.42
CA ILE A 368 17.19 -2.55 -6.54
C ILE A 368 16.69 -2.56 -5.08
N CYS A 369 16.01 -1.50 -4.64
CA CYS A 369 15.42 -1.44 -3.31
C CYS A 369 14.30 -2.47 -3.11
N ASP A 370 13.46 -2.72 -4.12
CA ASP A 370 12.49 -3.83 -4.13
C ASP A 370 13.20 -5.18 -3.96
N MET A 371 14.30 -5.39 -4.70
CA MET A 371 15.07 -6.63 -4.59
C MET A 371 15.69 -6.79 -3.19
N ILE A 372 16.22 -5.71 -2.60
CA ILE A 372 16.77 -5.71 -1.25
C ILE A 372 15.68 -6.00 -0.22
N SER A 373 14.53 -5.33 -0.33
CA SER A 373 13.39 -5.55 0.56
C SER A 373 12.90 -6.99 0.47
N GLY A 374 12.68 -7.49 -0.74
CA GLY A 374 12.32 -8.89 -0.99
C GLY A 374 13.37 -9.88 -0.48
N ALA A 375 14.65 -9.57 -0.54
CA ALA A 375 15.71 -10.48 -0.07
C ALA A 375 15.74 -10.63 1.45
N VAL A 376 15.31 -9.63 2.21
CA VAL A 376 15.34 -9.66 3.69
C VAL A 376 13.99 -9.99 4.34
N GLY A 377 12.92 -10.16 3.57
CA GLY A 377 11.59 -10.49 4.10
C GLY A 377 10.66 -9.28 4.23
N GLY A 378 10.97 -8.17 3.57
CA GLY A 378 10.11 -6.99 3.48
C GLY A 378 9.22 -7.01 2.23
N PRO A 379 8.10 -6.25 2.24
CA PRO A 379 7.26 -6.07 1.05
C PRO A 379 7.94 -5.17 0.01
N ALA A 380 7.39 -5.17 -1.22
CA ALA A 380 7.81 -4.22 -2.25
C ALA A 380 7.49 -2.79 -1.85
N GLY A 381 8.25 -1.84 -2.36
CA GLY A 381 8.15 -0.45 -1.96
C GLY A 381 8.12 0.54 -3.11
N THR A 382 8.21 1.80 -2.75
CA THR A 382 8.27 2.95 -3.65
C THR A 382 8.84 4.17 -2.90
N ASN A 383 9.19 5.21 -3.61
CA ASN A 383 9.53 6.49 -3.00
C ASN A 383 8.32 7.15 -2.35
N TYR A 384 8.45 7.67 -1.14
CA TYR A 384 7.35 8.24 -0.36
C TYR A 384 7.10 9.73 -0.65
N GLY A 385 5.90 10.03 -1.16
CA GLY A 385 5.40 11.38 -1.38
C GLY A 385 5.22 12.19 -0.09
N GLU A 386 4.84 11.52 1.01
CA GLU A 386 4.70 12.12 2.34
C GLU A 386 6.03 12.71 2.84
N ASN A 387 7.13 11.97 2.64
CA ASN A 387 8.45 12.45 2.98
C ASN A 387 8.88 13.65 2.10
N ILE A 388 8.56 13.62 0.80
CA ILE A 388 8.79 14.75 -0.12
C ILE A 388 8.00 15.99 0.34
N SER A 389 6.74 15.80 0.70
CA SER A 389 5.88 16.88 1.21
C SER A 389 6.42 17.47 2.52
N THR A 390 6.92 16.62 3.41
CA THR A 390 7.59 17.04 4.65
C THR A 390 8.85 17.84 4.37
N MET A 391 9.68 17.40 3.41
CA MET A 391 10.86 18.16 2.96
C MET A 391 10.48 19.53 2.41
N ALA A 392 9.41 19.62 1.63
CA ALA A 392 8.92 20.89 1.07
C ALA A 392 8.50 21.89 2.16
N ILE A 393 7.87 21.41 3.24
CA ILE A 393 7.46 22.24 4.38
C ILE A 393 8.63 22.66 5.24
N THR A 394 9.50 21.71 5.58
CA THR A 394 10.66 21.95 6.43
C THR A 394 11.82 22.62 5.70
N LYS A 395 11.78 22.56 4.35
CA LYS A 395 12.86 23.02 3.45
C LYS A 395 14.18 22.28 3.68
N VAL A 396 14.09 21.03 4.09
CA VAL A 396 15.23 20.15 4.36
C VAL A 396 15.27 19.05 3.31
N PHE A 397 16.03 19.27 2.24
CA PHE A 397 16.21 18.34 1.12
C PHE A 397 17.54 17.59 1.18
N SER A 398 18.15 17.51 2.34
CA SER A 398 19.49 16.95 2.57
C SER A 398 19.51 15.42 2.41
N VAL A 399 20.35 14.91 1.50
CA VAL A 399 20.60 13.46 1.35
C VAL A 399 21.17 12.83 2.63
N PRO A 400 22.12 13.44 3.35
CA PRO A 400 22.57 12.95 4.65
C PRO A 400 21.45 12.75 5.68
N VAL A 401 20.38 13.54 5.62
CA VAL A 401 19.21 13.36 6.51
C VAL A 401 18.44 12.09 6.15
N MET A 402 18.24 11.80 4.86
CA MET A 402 17.58 10.56 4.42
C MET A 402 18.39 9.32 4.76
N PHE A 403 19.71 9.40 4.56
CA PHE A 403 20.62 8.34 4.97
C PHE A 403 20.53 8.06 6.49
N ALA A 404 20.56 9.11 7.31
CA ALA A 404 20.40 8.98 8.76
C ALA A 404 19.00 8.47 9.15
N ALA A 405 17.94 8.86 8.43
CA ALA A 405 16.60 8.36 8.64
C ALA A 405 16.49 6.86 8.36
N GLY A 406 17.12 6.36 7.28
CA GLY A 406 17.19 4.93 6.99
C GLY A 406 17.89 4.14 8.11
N ILE A 407 19.03 4.62 8.62
CA ILE A 407 19.72 3.98 9.76
C ILE A 407 18.83 4.01 11.01
N LEU A 408 18.20 5.14 11.29
CA LEU A 408 17.33 5.29 12.46
C LEU A 408 16.13 4.34 12.39
N ALA A 409 15.53 4.16 11.20
CA ALA A 409 14.43 3.20 10.98
C ALA A 409 14.89 1.76 11.26
N MET A 410 16.09 1.36 10.80
CA MET A 410 16.65 0.03 11.12
C MET A 410 16.85 -0.15 12.63
N VAL A 411 17.31 0.87 13.35
CA VAL A 411 17.45 0.80 14.82
C VAL A 411 16.10 0.70 15.51
N ILE A 412 15.12 1.53 15.12
CA ILE A 412 13.77 1.53 15.70
C ILE A 412 13.06 0.20 15.45
N SER A 413 13.27 -0.44 14.30
CA SER A 413 12.68 -1.73 13.97
C SER A 413 13.08 -2.85 14.93
N CYS A 414 14.23 -2.71 15.58
CA CYS A 414 14.71 -3.66 16.58
C CYS A 414 14.16 -3.38 17.99
N PHE A 415 13.43 -2.26 18.21
CA PHE A 415 12.91 -1.88 19.51
C PHE A 415 11.56 -2.56 19.79
N THR A 416 11.59 -3.66 20.54
CA THR A 416 10.44 -4.56 20.73
C THR A 416 9.22 -3.93 21.41
N PRO A 417 9.34 -3.06 22.43
CA PRO A 417 8.16 -2.45 23.04
C PRO A 417 7.33 -1.63 22.06
N PHE A 418 7.98 -0.94 21.14
CA PHE A 418 7.31 -0.14 20.13
C PHE A 418 6.51 -1.00 19.14
N ILE A 419 7.09 -2.12 18.73
CA ILE A 419 6.42 -3.08 17.84
C ILE A 419 5.20 -3.72 18.54
N LYS A 420 5.29 -4.02 19.84
CA LYS A 420 4.16 -4.53 20.62
C LYS A 420 2.98 -3.53 20.61
N VAL A 421 3.26 -2.23 20.81
CA VAL A 421 2.23 -1.19 20.76
C VAL A 421 1.52 -1.17 19.41
N ILE A 422 2.27 -1.32 18.31
CA ILE A 422 1.70 -1.33 16.95
C ILE A 422 0.74 -2.52 16.75
N PHE A 423 1.15 -3.71 17.16
CA PHE A 423 0.27 -4.89 17.05
C PHE A 423 -0.98 -4.75 17.92
N GLY A 424 -0.93 -3.98 19.00
CA GLY A 424 -2.06 -3.71 19.86
C GLY A 424 -3.10 -2.73 19.28
N ILE A 425 -2.79 -2.00 18.19
CA ILE A 425 -3.74 -1.04 17.61
C ILE A 425 -5.04 -1.75 17.19
N PRO A 426 -6.22 -1.23 17.59
CA PRO A 426 -7.50 -1.81 17.20
C PRO A 426 -7.67 -1.88 15.67
N GLN A 427 -8.25 -2.96 15.17
CA GLN A 427 -8.52 -3.12 13.73
C GLN A 427 -9.37 -1.96 13.18
N ALA A 428 -10.36 -1.51 13.96
CA ALA A 428 -11.21 -0.38 13.61
C ALA A 428 -10.43 0.94 13.40
N VAL A 429 -9.33 1.14 14.13
CA VAL A 429 -8.45 2.31 13.92
C VAL A 429 -7.75 2.17 12.57
N ILE A 430 -7.25 0.99 12.24
CA ILE A 430 -6.60 0.71 10.97
C ILE A 430 -7.58 0.99 9.83
N GLY A 431 -8.79 0.40 9.86
CA GLY A 431 -9.81 0.63 8.84
C GLY A 431 -10.24 2.09 8.71
N GLY A 432 -10.34 2.84 9.82
CA GLY A 432 -10.60 4.28 9.78
C GLY A 432 -9.52 5.08 9.04
N LEU A 433 -8.25 4.72 9.21
CA LEU A 433 -7.12 5.29 8.45
C LEU A 433 -7.16 4.89 6.98
N GLU A 434 -7.47 3.63 6.68
CA GLU A 434 -7.52 3.07 5.34
C GLU A 434 -8.58 3.72 4.46
N ILE A 435 -9.77 4.01 5.00
CA ILE A 435 -10.83 4.72 4.28
C ILE A 435 -10.30 6.05 3.73
N TYR A 436 -9.58 6.82 4.54
CA TYR A 436 -8.96 8.07 4.09
C TYR A 436 -7.83 7.81 3.10
N LEU A 437 -6.93 6.90 3.41
CA LEU A 437 -5.70 6.66 2.67
C LEU A 437 -5.98 6.13 1.26
N PHE A 438 -6.83 5.11 1.13
CA PHE A 438 -7.16 4.53 -0.17
C PHE A 438 -7.99 5.47 -1.03
N GLY A 439 -8.88 6.26 -0.39
CA GLY A 439 -9.57 7.35 -1.06
C GLY A 439 -8.63 8.43 -1.58
N ALA A 440 -7.59 8.78 -0.81
CA ALA A 440 -6.57 9.74 -1.23
C ALA A 440 -5.72 9.22 -2.40
N ILE A 441 -5.36 7.91 -2.42
CA ILE A 441 -4.67 7.28 -3.55
C ILE A 441 -5.53 7.36 -4.82
N ALA A 442 -6.82 7.03 -4.73
CA ALA A 442 -7.73 7.14 -5.86
C ALA A 442 -7.84 8.59 -6.37
N ALA A 443 -7.89 9.58 -5.47
CA ALA A 443 -7.91 10.99 -5.82
C ALA A 443 -6.62 11.45 -6.50
N GLN A 444 -5.46 10.90 -6.13
CA GLN A 444 -4.20 11.16 -6.83
C GLN A 444 -4.25 10.73 -8.29
N GLY A 445 -4.90 9.60 -8.59
CA GLY A 445 -5.11 9.16 -9.99
C GLY A 445 -5.89 10.20 -10.81
N ILE A 446 -6.91 10.82 -10.21
CA ILE A 446 -7.66 11.93 -10.84
C ILE A 446 -6.75 13.15 -11.02
N ALA A 447 -5.95 13.49 -10.01
CA ALA A 447 -5.02 14.63 -10.07
C ALA A 447 -4.00 14.47 -11.21
N ILE A 448 -3.48 13.27 -11.47
CA ILE A 448 -2.58 12.97 -12.60
C ILE A 448 -3.25 13.31 -13.94
N LEU A 449 -4.52 12.92 -14.13
CA LEU A 449 -5.27 13.21 -15.36
C LEU A 449 -5.45 14.73 -15.57
N ILE A 450 -5.77 15.46 -14.51
CA ILE A 450 -5.98 16.92 -14.55
C ILE A 450 -4.66 17.64 -14.81
N GLU A 451 -3.60 17.28 -14.08
CA GLU A 451 -2.28 17.93 -14.16
C GLU A 451 -1.66 17.78 -15.57
N LYS A 452 -1.83 16.60 -16.18
CA LYS A 452 -1.34 16.32 -17.52
C LYS A 452 -2.30 16.77 -18.62
N GLY A 453 -3.42 17.41 -18.30
CA GLY A 453 -4.37 17.96 -19.25
C GLY A 453 -5.05 16.91 -20.12
N VAL A 454 -5.31 15.72 -19.58
CA VAL A 454 -5.98 14.63 -20.33
C VAL A 454 -7.42 15.04 -20.64
N SER A 455 -7.72 15.21 -21.94
CA SER A 455 -9.08 15.56 -22.38
C SER A 455 -10.03 14.37 -22.25
N MET A 456 -11.12 14.54 -21.52
CA MET A 456 -12.21 13.56 -21.45
C MET A 456 -13.17 13.65 -22.65
N PHE A 457 -12.95 14.57 -23.57
CA PHE A 457 -13.70 14.68 -24.84
C PHE A 457 -12.99 13.95 -26.00
N ASP A 458 -11.77 13.47 -25.77
CA ASP A 458 -11.06 12.62 -26.71
C ASP A 458 -11.51 11.16 -26.52
N SER A 459 -12.06 10.57 -27.59
CA SER A 459 -12.59 9.21 -27.57
C SER A 459 -11.53 8.15 -27.23
N LYS A 460 -10.27 8.38 -27.61
CA LYS A 460 -9.14 7.51 -27.27
C LYS A 460 -8.89 7.50 -25.78
N ASN A 461 -8.80 8.69 -25.16
CA ASN A 461 -8.57 8.80 -23.72
C ASN A 461 -9.71 8.15 -22.93
N VAL A 462 -10.96 8.42 -23.33
CA VAL A 462 -12.13 7.81 -22.70
C VAL A 462 -12.11 6.29 -22.84
N ALA A 463 -11.78 5.74 -24.00
CA ALA A 463 -11.73 4.29 -24.22
C ALA A 463 -10.66 3.63 -23.32
N VAL A 464 -9.45 4.21 -23.22
CA VAL A 464 -8.37 3.69 -22.37
C VAL A 464 -8.77 3.71 -20.90
N ILE A 465 -9.30 4.85 -20.43
CA ILE A 465 -9.75 5.01 -19.04
C ILE A 465 -10.88 4.03 -18.71
N ALA A 466 -11.89 3.93 -19.58
CA ALA A 466 -13.03 3.04 -19.38
C ALA A 466 -12.61 1.58 -19.26
N VAL A 467 -11.71 1.13 -20.15
CA VAL A 467 -11.21 -0.26 -20.12
C VAL A 467 -10.45 -0.55 -18.84
N ILE A 468 -9.52 0.32 -18.42
CA ILE A 468 -8.75 0.14 -17.19
C ILE A 468 -9.67 0.08 -15.98
N MET A 469 -10.58 1.05 -15.85
CA MET A 469 -11.50 1.14 -14.70
C MET A 469 -12.43 -0.07 -14.63
N THR A 470 -13.09 -0.41 -15.74
CA THR A 470 -14.06 -1.51 -15.77
C THR A 470 -13.39 -2.86 -15.56
N PHE A 471 -12.27 -3.12 -16.23
CA PHE A 471 -11.55 -4.37 -16.06
C PHE A 471 -10.97 -4.51 -14.65
N GLY A 472 -10.27 -3.47 -14.16
CA GLY A 472 -9.63 -3.51 -12.83
C GLY A 472 -10.62 -3.69 -11.69
N LEU A 473 -11.70 -2.91 -11.66
CA LEU A 473 -12.73 -3.03 -10.63
C LEU A 473 -13.56 -4.30 -10.80
N GLY A 474 -13.93 -4.66 -12.05
CA GLY A 474 -14.70 -5.87 -12.35
C GLY A 474 -13.98 -7.13 -11.92
N VAL A 475 -12.69 -7.27 -12.25
CA VAL A 475 -11.88 -8.42 -11.83
C VAL A 475 -11.71 -8.45 -10.31
N ASN A 476 -11.48 -7.28 -9.69
CA ASN A 476 -11.30 -7.23 -8.23
C ASN A 476 -12.54 -7.67 -7.47
N TYR A 477 -13.71 -7.13 -7.81
CA TYR A 477 -14.93 -7.37 -7.02
C TYR A 477 -15.70 -8.63 -7.43
N PHE A 478 -15.62 -9.05 -8.70
CA PHE A 478 -16.36 -10.20 -9.18
C PHE A 478 -15.55 -11.50 -9.13
N PHE A 479 -14.23 -11.42 -9.38
CA PHE A 479 -13.35 -12.60 -9.43
C PHE A 479 -12.38 -12.67 -8.22
N GLY A 480 -12.59 -11.88 -7.17
CA GLY A 480 -11.75 -11.91 -5.98
C GLY A 480 -10.31 -11.44 -6.20
N GLY A 481 -10.10 -10.51 -7.13
CA GLY A 481 -8.80 -9.87 -7.38
C GLY A 481 -7.94 -10.52 -8.47
N ASN A 482 -8.29 -11.72 -8.96
CA ASN A 482 -7.55 -12.42 -10.00
C ASN A 482 -8.49 -13.04 -11.04
N ILE A 483 -8.09 -13.00 -12.30
CA ILE A 483 -8.75 -13.74 -13.37
C ILE A 483 -7.80 -14.79 -13.95
N ASN A 484 -8.29 -16.02 -14.13
CA ASN A 484 -7.52 -17.05 -14.82
C ASN A 484 -7.68 -16.87 -16.34
N PHE A 485 -6.58 -16.60 -17.01
CA PHE A 485 -6.54 -16.44 -18.46
C PHE A 485 -5.56 -17.45 -19.04
N PHE A 486 -6.06 -18.46 -19.74
CA PHE A 486 -5.28 -19.57 -20.32
C PHE A 486 -4.32 -20.26 -19.32
N GLY A 487 -4.77 -20.47 -18.08
CA GLY A 487 -3.95 -21.09 -17.03
C GLY A 487 -3.01 -20.14 -16.28
N ILE A 488 -3.00 -18.85 -16.64
CA ILE A 488 -2.22 -17.81 -15.95
C ILE A 488 -3.17 -16.99 -15.09
N ASN A 489 -2.90 -16.89 -13.80
CA ASN A 489 -3.62 -15.98 -12.90
C ASN A 489 -3.12 -14.56 -13.11
N VAL A 490 -4.01 -13.70 -13.60
CA VAL A 490 -3.73 -12.29 -13.87
C VAL A 490 -4.40 -11.44 -12.79
N PRO A 491 -3.63 -10.72 -11.95
CA PRO A 491 -4.18 -9.80 -10.96
C PRO A 491 -4.92 -8.63 -11.60
N ALA A 492 -5.98 -8.16 -10.95
CA ALA A 492 -6.86 -7.10 -11.43
C ALA A 492 -6.10 -5.84 -11.89
N ILE A 493 -5.20 -5.32 -11.04
CA ILE A 493 -4.44 -4.08 -11.30
C ILE A 493 -3.45 -4.29 -12.45
N ALA A 494 -2.70 -5.41 -12.42
CA ALA A 494 -1.72 -5.74 -13.45
C ALA A 494 -2.39 -5.95 -14.82
N GLY A 495 -3.48 -6.72 -14.86
CA GLY A 495 -4.25 -6.95 -16.08
C GLY A 495 -4.84 -5.66 -16.65
N ALA A 496 -5.38 -4.80 -15.80
CA ALA A 496 -5.91 -3.51 -16.20
C ALA A 496 -4.82 -2.59 -16.77
N ALA A 497 -3.65 -2.53 -16.15
CA ALA A 497 -2.51 -1.73 -16.62
C ALA A 497 -2.01 -2.22 -18.00
N ILE A 498 -1.79 -3.53 -18.13
CA ILE A 498 -1.35 -4.13 -19.41
C ILE A 498 -2.39 -3.89 -20.51
N LEU A 499 -3.66 -4.15 -20.22
CA LEU A 499 -4.74 -3.95 -21.19
C LEU A 499 -4.86 -2.48 -21.58
N GLY A 500 -4.74 -1.55 -20.64
CA GLY A 500 -4.73 -0.11 -20.89
C GLY A 500 -3.58 0.31 -21.81
N ILE A 501 -2.37 -0.20 -21.58
CA ILE A 501 -1.20 0.06 -22.44
C ILE A 501 -1.46 -0.46 -23.87
N VAL A 502 -1.97 -1.69 -24.00
CA VAL A 502 -2.28 -2.30 -25.30
C VAL A 502 -3.34 -1.48 -26.05
N VAL A 503 -4.45 -1.12 -25.40
CA VAL A 503 -5.52 -0.31 -25.99
C VAL A 503 -5.00 1.07 -26.39
N ASN A 504 -4.23 1.73 -25.52
CA ASN A 504 -3.62 3.02 -25.84
C ASN A 504 -2.70 2.91 -27.06
N PHE A 505 -1.88 1.88 -27.13
CA PHE A 505 -0.99 1.65 -28.29
C PHE A 505 -1.79 1.43 -29.57
N LEU A 506 -2.79 0.54 -29.56
CA LEU A 506 -3.63 0.25 -30.74
C LEU A 506 -4.36 1.51 -31.26
N LEU A 507 -4.93 2.30 -30.34
CA LEU A 507 -5.63 3.53 -30.73
C LEU A 507 -4.68 4.65 -31.16
N SER A 508 -3.40 4.60 -30.80
CA SER A 508 -2.37 5.56 -31.26
C SER A 508 -1.88 5.30 -32.68
N ILE A 509 -2.11 4.12 -33.26
CA ILE A 509 -1.64 3.78 -34.61
C ILE A 509 -2.32 4.67 -35.66
N GLY A 510 -3.54 5.16 -35.43
CA GLY A 510 -4.31 6.03 -36.31
C GLY A 510 -3.96 7.52 -36.23
N ASP A 511 -3.43 8.00 -35.09
CA ASP A 511 -3.25 9.44 -34.82
C ASP A 511 -2.27 10.12 -35.77
N LYS A 512 -1.22 9.44 -36.23
CA LYS A 512 -0.24 9.96 -37.19
C LYS A 512 -0.79 10.26 -38.60
N LYS A 513 -1.93 9.65 -38.95
CA LYS A 513 -2.58 9.91 -40.25
C LYS A 513 -3.49 11.14 -40.23
N THR A 514 -4.03 11.49 -39.07
CA THR A 514 -4.99 12.60 -38.92
C THR A 514 -4.26 13.94 -38.84
N GLU A 515 -3.12 14.02 -38.16
CA GLU A 515 -2.29 15.24 -38.13
C GLU A 515 -1.66 15.58 -39.51
N ALA A 516 -1.33 14.55 -40.32
CA ALA A 516 -0.83 14.75 -41.67
C ALA A 516 -1.92 15.15 -42.68
N ALA A 517 -3.21 14.97 -42.34
CA ALA A 517 -4.34 15.35 -43.19
C ALA A 517 -4.92 16.75 -42.88
N HIS A 518 -4.52 17.36 -41.77
CA HIS A 518 -4.93 18.71 -41.37
C HIS A 518 -3.84 19.77 -41.47
N ASN A 519 -2.62 19.41 -41.87
CA ASN A 519 -1.54 20.31 -42.33
C ASN A 519 -1.40 20.23 -43.87
#